data_5feb3803cd2bb798501e0c2f3fd9b272
#
_entry.id   5feb3803cd2bb798501e0c2f3fd9b272
#
_cell.length_a   1.000
_cell.length_b   1.000
_cell.length_c   1.000
_cell.angle_alpha   90.00
_cell.angle_beta   90.00
_cell.angle_gamma   90.00
#
_symmetry.space_group_name_H-M   'P 1'
#
loop_
_entity.id
_entity.type
_entity.pdbx_description
1 polymer ?
#
loop_
_entity_poly.entity_id
_entity_poly.type
_entity_poly.pdbx_seq_one_letter_code
_entity_poly.pdbx_strand_id
1 'polypeptide(L)'
;MIQSQAVARAPSIHEQEWTGLLARIAAGDQPALAEFYDASSAKVFGLVMKILADRTVAEEVTMDVYTQVWRRASTYDTERGTPGSWLMMLAKTRAIDRFRSSYLERGRQVPLDHAAEVPGDRATPEQYSAGLERQRLVQEAMASLSAEQR
;
A
#
# COMPACT_ATOMS: atom_id res chain seq x y z
N MET A 1 13.81 -1.70 37.43
CA MET A 1 12.66 -1.44 36.55
C MET A 1 13.15 -0.77 35.32
N ILE A 2 13.28 -1.55 34.28
CA ILE A 2 13.69 -1.05 32.98
C ILE A 2 12.43 -0.48 32.33
N GLN A 3 12.28 0.82 32.43
CA GLN A 3 11.34 1.49 31.55
C GLN A 3 11.97 1.47 30.17
N SER A 4 11.48 0.58 29.35
CA SER A 4 11.72 0.66 27.93
C SER A 4 11.07 1.96 27.43
N GLN A 5 11.76 3.05 27.64
CA GLN A 5 11.45 4.23 26.89
C GLN A 5 11.82 3.89 25.44
N ALA A 6 10.81 3.65 24.63
CA ALA A 6 11.00 3.73 23.21
C ALA A 6 11.60 5.11 22.97
N VAL A 7 12.90 5.15 22.79
CA VAL A 7 13.58 6.37 22.37
C VAL A 7 12.96 6.72 21.04
N ALA A 8 12.09 7.74 21.05
CA ALA A 8 11.54 8.29 19.85
C ALA A 8 12.73 8.68 18.99
N ARG A 9 13.02 7.89 17.97
CA ARG A 9 14.09 8.17 17.03
C ARG A 9 13.80 9.53 16.42
N ALA A 10 14.76 10.42 16.51
CA ALA A 10 14.63 11.73 15.86
C ALA A 10 14.28 11.52 14.39
N PRO A 11 13.29 12.24 13.86
CA PRO A 11 12.87 12.07 12.47
C PRO A 11 14.05 12.35 11.53
N SER A 12 14.21 11.51 10.53
CA SER A 12 15.24 11.72 9.51
C SER A 12 14.96 13.00 8.72
N ILE A 13 15.97 13.52 8.03
CA ILE A 13 15.81 14.70 7.17
C ILE A 13 14.68 14.47 6.16
N HIS A 14 14.60 13.27 5.59
CA HIS A 14 13.54 12.92 4.64
C HIS A 14 12.16 12.94 5.29
N GLU A 15 12.05 12.45 6.52
CA GLU A 15 10.77 12.47 7.24
C GLU A 15 10.32 13.91 7.53
N GLN A 16 11.25 14.78 7.88
CA GLN A 16 10.95 16.20 8.10
C GLN A 16 10.51 16.91 6.81
N GLU A 17 11.21 16.63 5.72
CA GLU A 17 10.86 17.17 4.39
C GLU A 17 9.48 16.70 3.97
N TRP A 18 9.18 15.41 4.15
CA TRP A 18 7.90 14.82 3.79
C TRP A 18 6.77 15.36 4.66
N THR A 19 7.02 15.59 5.94
CA THR A 19 6.05 16.23 6.83
C THR A 19 5.71 17.63 6.32
N GLY A 20 6.70 18.39 5.91
CA GLY A 20 6.50 19.71 5.31
C GLY A 20 5.72 19.65 4.00
N LEU A 21 6.02 18.68 3.15
CA LEU A 21 5.29 18.47 1.90
C LEU A 21 3.82 18.11 2.16
N LEU A 22 3.55 17.23 3.11
CA LEU A 22 2.17 16.87 3.47
C LEU A 22 1.39 18.07 4.01
N ALA A 23 2.01 18.92 4.79
CA ALA A 23 1.38 20.16 5.28
C ALA A 23 1.02 21.08 4.12
N ARG A 24 1.91 21.24 3.14
CA ARG A 24 1.65 22.03 1.94
C ARG A 24 0.56 21.41 1.07
N ILE A 25 0.56 20.08 0.91
CA ILE A 25 -0.49 19.36 0.18
C ILE A 25 -1.85 19.57 0.86
N ALA A 26 -1.89 19.50 2.18
CA ALA A 26 -3.11 19.76 2.95
C ALA A 26 -3.65 21.18 2.73
N ALA A 27 -2.76 22.12 2.45
CA ALA A 27 -3.12 23.51 2.13
C ALA A 27 -3.52 23.72 0.66
N GLY A 28 -3.48 22.66 -0.16
CA GLY A 28 -3.87 22.73 -1.58
C GLY A 28 -2.72 23.03 -2.54
N ASP A 29 -1.48 22.84 -2.13
CA ASP A 29 -0.29 23.10 -2.95
C ASP A 29 -0.03 21.93 -3.90
N GLN A 30 -0.42 22.06 -5.16
CA GLN A 30 -0.18 21.03 -6.17
C GLN A 30 1.30 20.74 -6.44
N PRO A 31 2.20 21.74 -6.55
CA PRO A 31 3.63 21.45 -6.67
C PRO A 31 4.19 20.58 -5.54
N ALA A 32 3.68 20.74 -4.32
CA ALA A 32 4.10 19.90 -3.20
C ALA A 32 3.72 18.43 -3.41
N LEU A 33 2.56 18.17 -4.01
CA LEU A 33 2.15 16.81 -4.36
C LEU A 33 3.09 16.21 -5.42
N ALA A 34 3.47 16.98 -6.42
CA ALA A 34 4.40 16.55 -7.46
C ALA A 34 5.78 16.21 -6.86
N GLU A 35 6.28 17.04 -5.96
CA GLU A 35 7.53 16.77 -5.24
C GLU A 35 7.45 15.49 -4.40
N PHE A 36 6.36 15.33 -3.69
CA PHE A 36 6.13 14.14 -2.87
C PHE A 36 6.04 12.87 -3.71
N TYR A 37 5.35 12.95 -4.84
CA TYR A 37 5.27 11.88 -5.82
C TYR A 37 6.66 11.49 -6.32
N ASP A 38 7.44 12.45 -6.78
CA ASP A 38 8.78 12.20 -7.32
C ASP A 38 9.70 11.55 -6.28
N ALA A 39 9.58 11.95 -5.03
CA ALA A 39 10.42 11.44 -3.94
C ALA A 39 10.03 10.03 -3.49
N SER A 40 8.76 9.64 -3.63
CA SER A 40 8.22 8.46 -2.96
C SER A 40 7.62 7.40 -3.90
N SER A 41 7.33 7.75 -5.15
CA SER A 41 6.57 6.87 -6.06
C SER A 41 7.24 5.53 -6.34
N ALA A 42 8.57 5.49 -6.40
CA ALA A 42 9.29 4.24 -6.63
C ALA A 42 9.05 3.23 -5.50
N LYS A 43 9.01 3.69 -4.25
CA LYS A 43 8.74 2.84 -3.09
C LYS A 43 7.29 2.37 -3.07
N VAL A 44 6.37 3.28 -3.35
CA VAL A 44 4.94 2.95 -3.43
C VAL A 44 4.68 1.93 -4.53
N PHE A 45 5.18 2.19 -5.73
CA PHE A 45 5.03 1.29 -6.86
C PHE A 45 5.64 -0.09 -6.57
N GLY A 46 6.83 -0.13 -5.95
CA GLY A 46 7.48 -1.38 -5.58
C GLY A 46 6.65 -2.22 -4.61
N LEU A 47 6.04 -1.60 -3.60
CA LEU A 47 5.15 -2.29 -2.67
C LEU A 47 3.89 -2.79 -3.37
N VAL A 48 3.25 -1.93 -4.15
CA VAL A 48 2.03 -2.27 -4.87
C VAL A 48 2.27 -3.40 -5.88
N MET A 49 3.40 -3.38 -6.58
CA MET A 49 3.81 -4.46 -7.49
C MET A 49 3.99 -5.79 -6.78
N LYS A 50 4.56 -5.80 -5.59
CA LYS A 50 4.70 -7.02 -4.79
C LYS A 50 3.35 -7.63 -4.45
N ILE A 51 2.36 -6.81 -4.17
CA ILE A 51 1.03 -7.27 -3.79
C ILE A 51 0.22 -7.72 -4.99
N LEU A 52 0.24 -6.95 -6.08
CA LEU A 52 -0.63 -7.16 -7.23
C LEU A 52 0.01 -7.99 -8.35
N ALA A 53 1.32 -7.93 -8.49
CA ALA A 53 2.10 -8.63 -9.53
C ALA A 53 1.61 -8.36 -10.97
N ASP A 54 0.93 -7.25 -11.18
CA ASP A 54 0.45 -6.79 -12.48
C ASP A 54 0.82 -5.32 -12.62
N ARG A 55 1.66 -5.01 -13.60
CA ARG A 55 2.20 -3.67 -13.78
C ARG A 55 1.13 -2.62 -14.06
N THR A 56 0.19 -2.94 -14.94
CA THR A 56 -0.88 -2.01 -15.33
C THR A 56 -1.76 -1.68 -14.12
N VAL A 57 -2.17 -2.71 -13.38
CA VAL A 57 -2.97 -2.53 -12.17
C VAL A 57 -2.17 -1.80 -11.09
N ALA A 58 -0.88 -2.10 -10.96
CA ALA A 58 -0.02 -1.42 -9.99
C ALA A 58 0.13 0.07 -10.31
N GLU A 59 0.22 0.44 -11.57
CA GLU A 59 0.25 1.85 -12.00
C GLU A 59 -1.05 2.56 -11.63
N GLU A 60 -2.19 1.93 -11.90
CA GLU A 60 -3.51 2.48 -11.53
C GLU A 60 -3.64 2.69 -10.01
N VAL A 61 -3.25 1.69 -9.23
CA VAL A 61 -3.33 1.76 -7.78
C VAL A 61 -2.35 2.80 -7.23
N THR A 62 -1.17 2.92 -7.81
CA THR A 62 -0.20 3.96 -7.42
C THR A 62 -0.80 5.35 -7.61
N MET A 63 -1.47 5.62 -8.73
CA MET A 63 -2.17 6.88 -8.96
C MET A 63 -3.30 7.10 -7.94
N ASP A 64 -4.03 6.05 -7.63
CA ASP A 64 -5.07 6.07 -6.60
C ASP A 64 -4.50 6.45 -5.23
N VAL A 65 -3.33 5.93 -4.87
CA VAL A 65 -2.66 6.27 -3.61
C VAL A 65 -2.39 7.76 -3.52
N TYR A 66 -1.86 8.39 -4.58
CA TYR A 66 -1.58 9.81 -4.57
C TYR A 66 -2.85 10.68 -4.63
N THR A 67 -3.91 10.18 -5.22
CA THR A 67 -5.23 10.82 -5.10
C THR A 67 -5.69 10.83 -3.64
N GLN A 68 -5.45 9.73 -2.91
CA GLN A 68 -5.76 9.68 -1.48
C GLN A 68 -4.84 10.57 -0.66
N VAL A 69 -3.57 10.66 -1.02
CA VAL A 69 -2.64 11.61 -0.39
C VAL A 69 -3.20 13.03 -0.51
N TRP A 70 -3.63 13.42 -1.69
CA TRP A 70 -4.23 14.74 -1.92
C TRP A 70 -5.45 14.99 -1.03
N ARG A 71 -6.33 14.00 -0.95
CA ARG A 71 -7.58 14.13 -0.18
C ARG A 71 -7.39 14.03 1.32
N ARG A 72 -6.39 13.28 1.77
CA ARG A 72 -6.21 12.91 3.18
C ARG A 72 -4.99 13.51 3.85
N ALA A 73 -4.23 14.34 3.17
CA ALA A 73 -3.03 14.94 3.75
C ALA A 73 -3.33 15.71 5.05
N SER A 74 -4.51 16.34 5.14
CA SER A 74 -4.96 17.03 6.35
C SER A 74 -5.22 16.10 7.54
N THR A 75 -5.42 14.81 7.30
CA THR A 75 -5.64 13.83 8.37
C THR A 75 -4.34 13.22 8.90
N TYR A 76 -3.22 13.51 8.24
CA TYR A 76 -1.94 13.04 8.71
C TYR A 76 -1.58 13.67 10.05
N ASP A 77 -1.19 12.85 11.00
CA ASP A 77 -0.82 13.25 12.35
C ASP A 77 0.59 12.76 12.67
N THR A 78 1.49 13.71 12.93
CA THR A 78 2.90 13.43 13.26
C THR A 78 3.05 12.57 14.51
N GLU A 79 2.09 12.64 15.42
CA GLU A 79 2.13 11.85 16.66
C GLU A 79 1.79 10.37 16.43
N ARG A 80 1.14 10.04 15.33
CA ARG A 80 0.73 8.67 15.01
C ARG A 80 1.72 7.90 14.15
N GLY A 81 2.73 8.56 13.65
CA GLY A 81 3.74 7.91 12.84
C GLY A 81 4.42 8.85 11.85
N THR A 82 5.36 8.30 11.11
CA THR A 82 6.11 9.06 10.10
C THR A 82 5.30 9.22 8.81
N PRO A 83 5.62 10.23 7.99
CA PRO A 83 4.99 10.37 6.68
C PRO A 83 5.17 9.14 5.80
N GLY A 84 6.33 8.51 5.85
CA GLY A 84 6.61 7.29 5.12
C GLY A 84 5.70 6.14 5.53
N SER A 85 5.55 5.91 6.83
CA SER A 85 4.65 4.88 7.36
C SER A 85 3.20 5.12 6.95
N TRP A 86 2.76 6.36 7.04
CA TRP A 86 1.41 6.76 6.65
C TRP A 86 1.17 6.51 5.17
N LEU A 87 2.11 6.92 4.32
CA LEU A 87 2.03 6.69 2.87
C LEU A 87 2.00 5.21 2.53
N MET A 88 2.89 4.43 3.15
CA MET A 88 2.95 2.99 2.88
C MET A 88 1.70 2.27 3.37
N MET A 89 1.06 2.75 4.44
CA MET A 89 -0.22 2.23 4.89
C MET A 89 -1.32 2.51 3.87
N LEU A 90 -1.39 3.71 3.31
CA LEU A 90 -2.34 4.03 2.23
C LEU A 90 -2.11 3.12 1.01
N ALA A 91 -0.85 2.97 0.59
CA ALA A 91 -0.48 2.15 -0.56
C ALA A 91 -0.90 0.70 -0.36
N LYS A 92 -0.62 0.17 0.81
CA LYS A 92 -0.93 -1.21 1.17
C LYS A 92 -2.42 -1.46 1.22
N THR A 93 -3.16 -0.58 1.87
CA THR A 93 -4.61 -0.67 1.98
C THR A 93 -5.25 -0.67 0.59
N ARG A 94 -4.82 0.22 -0.28
CA ARG A 94 -5.33 0.30 -1.66
C ARG A 94 -4.97 -0.93 -2.48
N ALA A 95 -3.76 -1.42 -2.36
CA ALA A 95 -3.32 -2.61 -3.08
C ALA A 95 -4.08 -3.86 -2.61
N ILE A 96 -4.28 -4.01 -1.32
CA ILE A 96 -5.02 -5.14 -0.75
C ILE A 96 -6.50 -5.07 -1.17
N ASP A 97 -7.12 -3.91 -1.11
CA ASP A 97 -8.50 -3.71 -1.54
C ASP A 97 -8.65 -4.07 -3.02
N ARG A 98 -7.72 -3.65 -3.85
CA ARG A 98 -7.73 -3.99 -5.28
C ARG A 98 -7.53 -5.47 -5.51
N PHE A 99 -6.64 -6.10 -4.77
CA PHE A 99 -6.42 -7.54 -4.84
C PHE A 99 -7.70 -8.31 -4.48
N ARG A 100 -8.34 -7.95 -3.39
CA ARG A 100 -9.59 -8.57 -2.95
C ARG A 100 -10.72 -8.36 -3.94
N SER A 101 -10.84 -7.16 -4.47
CA SER A 101 -11.84 -6.82 -5.48
C SER A 101 -11.65 -7.65 -6.74
N SER A 102 -10.43 -7.77 -7.23
CA SER A 102 -10.10 -8.59 -8.40
C SER A 102 -10.39 -10.07 -8.15
N TYR A 103 -10.08 -10.55 -6.97
CA TYR A 103 -10.36 -11.93 -6.58
C TYR A 103 -11.86 -12.21 -6.54
N LEU A 104 -12.65 -11.31 -5.96
CA LEU A 104 -14.09 -11.42 -5.89
C LEU A 104 -14.74 -11.29 -7.27
N GLU A 105 -14.26 -10.39 -8.11
CA GLU A 105 -14.75 -10.24 -9.49
C GLU A 105 -14.51 -11.50 -10.30
N ARG A 106 -13.34 -12.11 -10.18
CA ARG A 106 -13.05 -13.39 -10.84
C ARG A 106 -14.02 -14.47 -10.39
N GLY A 107 -14.36 -14.50 -9.11
CA GLY A 107 -15.34 -15.42 -8.57
C GLY A 107 -16.76 -15.13 -9.03
N ARG A 108 -17.11 -13.87 -9.28
CA ARG A 108 -18.44 -13.44 -9.73
C ARG A 108 -18.64 -13.51 -11.23
N GLN A 109 -17.57 -13.27 -12.00
CA GLN A 109 -17.62 -13.30 -13.46
C GLN A 109 -17.68 -14.71 -14.02
N VAL A 110 -17.46 -15.69 -13.19
CA VAL A 110 -17.55 -17.09 -13.59
C VAL A 110 -18.97 -17.55 -13.30
N PRO A 111 -19.82 -17.77 -14.32
CA PRO A 111 -21.10 -18.43 -14.13
C PRO A 111 -20.87 -19.76 -13.42
N LEU A 112 -21.87 -20.23 -12.66
CA LEU A 112 -21.77 -21.49 -11.91
C LEU A 112 -21.30 -22.65 -12.79
N ASP A 113 -21.66 -22.63 -14.06
CA ASP A 113 -21.24 -23.64 -15.04
C ASP A 113 -19.75 -23.55 -15.38
N HIS A 114 -19.16 -22.38 -15.26
CA HIS A 114 -17.73 -22.15 -15.46
C HIS A 114 -16.94 -22.18 -14.16
N ALA A 115 -17.60 -22.04 -13.04
CA ALA A 115 -16.96 -22.09 -11.73
C ALA A 115 -16.29 -23.44 -11.49
N ALA A 116 -16.86 -24.51 -12.05
CA ALA A 116 -16.26 -25.83 -11.98
C ALA A 116 -15.04 -26.00 -12.88
N GLU A 117 -14.95 -25.22 -13.95
CA GLU A 117 -13.82 -25.29 -14.89
C GLU A 117 -12.69 -24.37 -14.51
N VAL A 118 -13.01 -23.22 -13.94
CA VAL A 118 -12.02 -22.17 -13.63
C VAL A 118 -10.99 -22.61 -12.59
N PRO A 119 -11.36 -23.26 -11.48
CA PRO A 119 -10.35 -23.66 -10.51
C PRO A 119 -9.46 -24.78 -10.97
N GLY A 120 -9.98 -25.64 -11.83
CA GLY A 120 -9.22 -26.82 -12.30
C GLY A 120 -8.30 -26.51 -13.46
N ASP A 121 -8.80 -25.79 -14.44
CA ASP A 121 -8.10 -25.61 -15.70
C ASP A 121 -7.23 -24.34 -15.75
N ARG A 122 -7.53 -23.37 -14.92
CA ARG A 122 -6.88 -22.07 -14.99
C ARG A 122 -5.90 -21.82 -13.86
N ALA A 123 -6.05 -22.49 -12.76
CA ALA A 123 -5.05 -22.49 -11.73
C ALA A 123 -4.22 -23.75 -11.89
N THR A 124 -3.10 -23.65 -12.59
CA THR A 124 -2.07 -24.67 -12.47
C THR A 124 -1.64 -24.70 -11.01
N PRO A 125 -1.14 -25.84 -10.49
CA PRO A 125 -0.60 -25.89 -9.13
C PRO A 125 0.39 -24.77 -8.87
N GLU A 126 1.12 -24.36 -9.89
CA GLU A 126 2.08 -23.26 -9.84
C GLU A 126 1.41 -21.90 -9.66
N GLN A 127 0.30 -21.66 -10.36
CA GLN A 127 -0.48 -20.41 -10.23
C GLN A 127 -1.21 -20.37 -8.89
N TYR A 128 -1.67 -21.50 -8.40
CA TYR A 128 -2.29 -21.61 -7.09
C TYR A 128 -1.26 -21.34 -5.99
N SER A 129 -0.07 -21.90 -6.13
CA SER A 129 1.07 -21.65 -5.23
C SER A 129 1.48 -20.18 -5.26
N ALA A 130 1.52 -19.56 -6.43
CA ALA A 130 1.82 -18.13 -6.58
C ALA A 130 0.77 -17.26 -5.89
N GLY A 131 -0.49 -17.62 -5.96
CA GLY A 131 -1.58 -16.94 -5.25
C GLY A 131 -1.44 -17.04 -3.75
N LEU A 132 -1.09 -18.23 -3.25
CA LEU A 132 -0.84 -18.45 -1.83
C LEU A 132 0.41 -17.72 -1.35
N GLU A 133 1.47 -17.70 -2.14
CA GLU A 133 2.67 -16.94 -1.84
C GLU A 133 2.42 -15.45 -1.76
N ARG A 134 1.61 -14.89 -2.67
CA ARG A 134 1.20 -13.49 -2.62
C ARG A 134 0.39 -13.20 -1.36
N GLN A 135 -0.53 -14.08 -1.02
CA GLN A 135 -1.33 -13.95 0.20
C GLN A 135 -0.44 -13.98 1.44
N ARG A 136 0.56 -14.87 1.45
CA ARG A 136 1.55 -14.94 2.51
C ARG A 136 2.38 -13.66 2.58
N LEU A 137 2.87 -13.15 1.44
CA LEU A 137 3.62 -11.90 1.37
C LEU A 137 2.80 -10.72 1.88
N VAL A 138 1.52 -10.66 1.54
CA VAL A 138 0.62 -9.64 2.06
C VAL A 138 0.50 -9.76 3.58
N GLN A 139 0.31 -10.96 4.10
CA GLN A 139 0.23 -11.20 5.54
C GLN A 139 1.53 -10.87 6.26
N GLU A 140 2.68 -11.25 5.70
CA GLU A 140 3.99 -10.91 6.24
C GLU A 140 4.23 -9.40 6.22
N ALA A 141 3.86 -8.74 5.14
CA ALA A 141 3.94 -7.29 5.04
C ALA A 141 3.04 -6.60 6.06
N MET A 142 1.85 -7.13 6.32
CA MET A 142 0.95 -6.62 7.36
C MET A 142 1.53 -6.85 8.75
N ALA A 143 2.13 -8.01 8.99
CA ALA A 143 2.77 -8.33 10.26
C ALA A 143 3.97 -7.43 10.52
N SER A 144 4.80 -7.16 9.50
CA SER A 144 5.96 -6.28 9.64
C SER A 144 5.57 -4.84 9.92
N LEU A 145 4.50 -4.34 9.33
CA LEU A 145 3.99 -3.00 9.62
C LEU A 145 3.44 -2.89 11.03
N SER A 146 2.75 -3.90 11.50
CA SER A 146 2.27 -3.94 12.88
C SER A 146 3.42 -3.92 13.88
N ALA A 147 4.55 -4.50 13.55
CA ALA A 147 5.75 -4.49 14.37
C ALA A 147 6.44 -3.11 14.36
N GLU A 148 6.45 -2.44 13.24
CA GLU A 148 7.03 -1.10 13.10
C GLU A 148 6.17 0.00 13.74
N GLN A 149 4.88 -0.22 13.84
CA GLN A 149 3.94 0.71 14.50
C GLN A 149 3.92 0.56 16.01
N ARG A 150 4.53 -0.45 16.53
CA ARG A 150 4.68 -0.65 17.98
C ARG A 150 5.99 -0.01 18.44
#